data_7f77eba664ccf2cd147c29bad34e4fd4
#
_entry.id   7f77eba664ccf2cd147c29bad34e4fd4
#
_cell.length_a   1.000
_cell.length_b   1.000
_cell.length_c   1.000
_cell.angle_alpha   90.00
_cell.angle_beta   90.00
_cell.angle_gamma   90.00
#
_symmetry.space_group_name_H-M   'P 1'
#
loop_
_entity.id
_entity.type
_entity.pdbx_description
1 polymer ?
#
loop_
_entity_poly.entity_id
_entity_poly.type
_entity_poly.pdbx_seq_one_letter_code
_entity_poly.pdbx_strand_id
1 'polypeptide(L)'
;MRLMKLRRTYLYFVSAAFILLAGCESDYENRYPFDNAAYIDVAETSSDNNVTFKKTVTQLDRELSAVLISPAKENIEVTFGIDPSLAATYNAKHDTKYAVLDESYYEFPERTATVEAGKSVSEPLTIHFKNLDQLDIDATQLLPVTIVSAGGGLSTLSGSQTVYYLVRRSSAITTAAVLTDNWIDVPAFDKAGTADCVNGLTAVTYEAIVRVHDFHYAGPTSSYIEEKLSTIMGVEQHLLLRIGDTNFYADQLQVDGSGVSLGKFRCV
;
A
#
# COMPACT_ATOMS: atom_id res chain seq x y z
N MET A 1 -49.24 41.96 -39.67
CA MET A 1 -49.65 40.84 -38.78
C MET A 1 -48.61 39.73 -38.61
N ARG A 2 -47.68 39.51 -39.55
CA ARG A 2 -46.60 38.50 -39.41
C ARG A 2 -45.45 38.87 -38.46
N LEU A 3 -45.06 40.14 -38.36
CA LEU A 3 -43.98 40.62 -37.50
C LEU A 3 -44.28 40.56 -35.97
N MET A 4 -45.57 40.73 -35.59
CA MET A 4 -45.96 40.64 -34.19
C MET A 4 -45.97 39.17 -33.65
N LYS A 5 -46.22 38.18 -34.51
CA LYS A 5 -46.15 36.75 -34.13
C LYS A 5 -44.72 36.32 -33.90
N LEU A 6 -43.78 36.78 -34.73
CA LEU A 6 -42.35 36.46 -34.55
C LEU A 6 -41.78 37.01 -33.23
N ARG A 7 -42.09 38.25 -32.87
CA ARG A 7 -41.65 38.86 -31.61
C ARG A 7 -42.20 38.13 -30.37
N ARG A 8 -43.42 37.63 -30.44
CA ARG A 8 -44.01 36.86 -29.33
C ARG A 8 -43.35 35.49 -29.17
N THR A 9 -43.04 34.85 -30.26
CA THR A 9 -42.35 33.54 -30.24
C THR A 9 -40.91 33.65 -29.72
N TYR A 10 -40.18 34.70 -30.08
CA TYR A 10 -38.85 34.99 -29.52
C TYR A 10 -38.88 35.28 -28.02
N LEU A 11 -39.90 35.99 -27.54
CA LEU A 11 -40.06 36.30 -26.11
C LEU A 11 -40.30 35.04 -25.28
N TYR A 12 -41.04 34.06 -25.78
CA TYR A 12 -41.25 32.77 -25.12
C TYR A 12 -40.02 31.89 -25.16
N PHE A 13 -39.20 31.92 -26.21
CA PHE A 13 -37.95 31.20 -26.28
C PHE A 13 -36.87 31.77 -25.33
N VAL A 14 -36.78 33.08 -25.22
CA VAL A 14 -35.87 33.74 -24.28
C VAL A 14 -36.30 33.51 -22.84
N SER A 15 -37.59 33.56 -22.51
CA SER A 15 -38.06 33.23 -21.15
C SER A 15 -37.91 31.74 -20.80
N ALA A 16 -38.11 30.82 -21.74
CA ALA A 16 -37.87 29.39 -21.55
C ALA A 16 -36.36 29.06 -21.37
N ALA A 17 -35.48 29.77 -22.09
CA ALA A 17 -34.03 29.63 -21.93
C ALA A 17 -33.54 30.15 -20.55
N PHE A 18 -34.17 31.19 -20.00
CA PHE A 18 -33.85 31.72 -18.67
C PHE A 18 -34.28 30.77 -17.53
N ILE A 19 -35.37 30.01 -17.72
CA ILE A 19 -35.84 29.02 -16.72
C ILE A 19 -34.95 27.78 -16.72
N LEU A 20 -34.31 27.46 -17.84
CA LEU A 20 -33.36 26.33 -17.93
C LEU A 20 -31.98 26.63 -17.34
N LEU A 21 -31.66 27.91 -17.08
CA LEU A 21 -30.42 28.34 -16.42
C LEU A 21 -30.58 28.51 -14.89
N ALA A 22 -31.80 28.41 -14.35
CA ALA A 22 -31.97 28.19 -12.93
C ALA A 22 -31.65 26.74 -12.63
N GLY A 23 -30.37 26.42 -12.70
CA GLY A 23 -29.85 25.14 -12.23
C GLY A 23 -30.32 24.95 -10.79
N CYS A 24 -30.82 23.78 -10.45
CA CYS A 24 -31.07 23.40 -9.08
C CYS A 24 -29.75 23.59 -8.30
N GLU A 25 -29.63 24.69 -7.56
CA GLU A 25 -28.78 24.65 -6.36
C GLU A 25 -29.40 23.55 -5.50
N SER A 26 -28.65 22.46 -5.31
CA SER A 26 -29.12 21.42 -4.44
C SER A 26 -29.12 22.00 -3.02
N ASP A 27 -30.31 22.24 -2.46
CA ASP A 27 -30.49 22.61 -1.05
C ASP A 27 -29.99 21.53 -0.07
N TYR A 28 -29.26 20.54 -0.58
CA TYR A 28 -28.78 19.43 0.21
C TYR A 28 -27.78 19.91 1.27
N GLU A 29 -26.85 20.80 0.89
CA GLU A 29 -25.89 21.38 1.82
C GLU A 29 -26.53 22.26 2.90
N ASN A 30 -27.64 22.92 2.59
CA ASN A 30 -28.37 23.71 3.56
C ASN A 30 -29.31 22.87 4.46
N ARG A 31 -29.79 21.73 3.96
CA ARG A 31 -30.62 20.80 4.73
C ARG A 31 -29.82 19.88 5.64
N TYR A 32 -28.60 19.56 5.22
CA TYR A 32 -27.68 18.67 5.94
C TYR A 32 -26.30 19.33 5.94
N PRO A 33 -26.09 20.37 6.77
CA PRO A 33 -24.77 20.97 6.90
C PRO A 33 -23.84 19.89 7.43
N PHE A 34 -22.92 19.45 6.58
CA PHE A 34 -21.81 18.64 7.04
C PHE A 34 -20.89 19.56 7.85
N ASP A 35 -20.61 19.19 9.08
CA ASP A 35 -19.56 19.83 9.82
C ASP A 35 -18.25 19.61 9.05
N ASN A 36 -17.64 20.71 8.59
CA ASN A 36 -16.37 20.62 7.91
C ASN A 36 -15.32 20.07 8.90
N ALA A 37 -14.47 19.19 8.44
CA ALA A 37 -13.44 18.56 9.26
C ALA A 37 -12.13 18.48 8.51
N ALA A 38 -11.03 18.51 9.27
CA ALA A 38 -9.68 18.36 8.74
C ALA A 38 -9.20 16.92 8.84
N TYR A 39 -8.44 16.47 7.85
CA TYR A 39 -7.78 15.17 7.83
C TYR A 39 -6.44 15.25 7.09
N ILE A 40 -5.67 14.17 7.13
CA ILE A 40 -4.38 14.03 6.45
C ILE A 40 -4.60 13.31 5.12
N ASP A 41 -4.15 13.87 4.00
CA ASP A 41 -4.30 13.31 2.66
C ASP A 41 -3.80 11.85 2.54
N VAL A 42 -2.60 11.60 3.01
CA VAL A 42 -2.00 10.24 2.97
C VAL A 42 -2.67 9.24 3.91
N ALA A 43 -3.55 9.68 4.80
CA ALA A 43 -4.36 8.84 5.68
C ALA A 43 -5.80 8.67 5.20
N GLU A 44 -6.17 9.17 4.04
CA GLU A 44 -7.55 9.11 3.50
C GLU A 44 -8.02 7.67 3.29
N THR A 45 -7.19 6.83 2.67
CA THR A 45 -7.54 5.43 2.38
C THR A 45 -7.06 4.48 3.46
N SER A 46 -5.91 4.75 4.05
CA SER A 46 -5.30 3.94 5.11
C SER A 46 -4.46 4.83 6.02
N SER A 47 -4.60 4.65 7.32
CA SER A 47 -3.72 5.30 8.28
C SER A 47 -2.28 4.78 8.24
N ASP A 48 -2.04 3.63 7.61
CA ASP A 48 -0.72 3.02 7.51
C ASP A 48 0.00 3.49 6.24
N ASN A 49 1.20 4.06 6.41
CA ASN A 49 2.07 4.49 5.34
C ASN A 49 3.43 3.79 5.42
N ASN A 50 3.72 2.93 4.45
CA ASN A 50 4.96 2.17 4.44
C ASN A 50 6.13 3.02 3.91
N VAL A 51 7.15 3.21 4.74
CA VAL A 51 8.43 3.82 4.39
C VAL A 51 9.48 2.72 4.30
N THR A 52 9.49 2.05 3.16
CA THR A 52 10.42 0.95 2.90
C THR A 52 11.56 1.42 2.02
N PHE A 53 12.81 1.15 2.40
CA PHE A 53 14.00 1.63 1.70
C PHE A 53 15.10 0.56 1.65
N LYS A 54 15.98 0.68 0.65
CA LYS A 54 17.13 -0.22 0.48
C LYS A 54 18.27 0.19 1.44
N LYS A 55 19.15 -0.74 1.77
CA LYS A 55 20.33 -0.49 2.63
C LYS A 55 21.19 0.69 2.20
N THR A 56 21.23 0.98 0.91
CA THR A 56 22.04 2.07 0.33
C THR A 56 21.38 3.45 0.42
N VAL A 57 20.12 3.51 0.86
CA VAL A 57 19.37 4.76 1.00
C VAL A 57 19.62 5.30 2.40
N THR A 58 20.18 6.49 2.47
CA THR A 58 20.48 7.19 3.73
C THR A 58 19.42 8.21 4.10
N GLN A 59 18.70 8.73 3.11
CA GLN A 59 17.68 9.77 3.29
C GLN A 59 16.48 9.48 2.38
N LEU A 60 15.30 9.91 2.83
CA LEU A 60 14.04 9.76 2.10
C LEU A 60 13.03 10.79 2.59
N ASP A 61 12.36 11.47 1.67
CA ASP A 61 11.34 12.44 1.99
C ASP A 61 9.94 11.84 1.83
N ARG A 62 9.03 12.31 2.69
CA ARG A 62 7.59 12.06 2.57
C ARG A 62 6.84 13.36 2.77
N GLU A 63 5.90 13.59 1.89
CA GLU A 63 5.02 14.73 1.95
C GLU A 63 3.68 14.34 2.57
N LEU A 64 3.05 15.29 3.23
CA LEU A 64 1.68 15.20 3.72
C LEU A 64 1.01 16.57 3.64
N SER A 65 -0.30 16.60 3.43
CA SER A 65 -1.09 17.81 3.36
C SER A 65 -2.30 17.75 4.28
N ALA A 66 -2.72 18.91 4.74
CA ALA A 66 -4.02 19.05 5.38
C ALA A 66 -5.12 19.13 4.33
N VAL A 67 -6.18 18.34 4.50
CA VAL A 67 -7.36 18.35 3.63
C VAL A 67 -8.59 18.66 4.46
N LEU A 68 -9.48 19.48 3.91
CA LEU A 68 -10.80 19.77 4.46
C LEU A 68 -11.87 19.08 3.61
N ILE A 69 -12.92 18.59 4.25
CA ILE A 69 -14.08 17.96 3.56
C ILE A 69 -14.75 18.95 2.59
N SER A 70 -14.78 20.23 2.95
CA SER A 70 -15.34 21.29 2.11
C SER A 70 -14.35 22.46 2.02
N PRO A 71 -14.40 23.27 0.95
CA PRO A 71 -13.53 24.42 0.79
C PRO A 71 -13.56 25.35 2.00
N ALA A 72 -12.38 25.83 2.39
CA ALA A 72 -12.20 26.75 3.50
C ALA A 72 -12.90 28.09 3.21
N LYS A 73 -13.67 28.64 4.15
CA LYS A 73 -14.30 29.97 4.04
C LYS A 73 -13.31 31.10 4.30
N GLU A 74 -12.26 30.82 5.07
CA GLU A 74 -11.16 31.68 5.43
C GLU A 74 -9.87 30.85 5.48
N ASN A 75 -8.73 31.48 5.68
CA ASN A 75 -7.47 30.73 5.83
C ASN A 75 -7.53 29.90 7.11
N ILE A 76 -7.31 28.60 6.97
CA ILE A 76 -7.33 27.64 8.09
C ILE A 76 -5.92 27.11 8.31
N GLU A 77 -5.38 27.36 9.48
CA GLU A 77 -4.12 26.76 9.93
C GLU A 77 -4.37 25.38 10.54
N VAL A 78 -3.63 24.37 10.08
CA VAL A 78 -3.67 23.01 10.61
C VAL A 78 -2.27 22.67 11.10
N THR A 79 -2.16 22.35 12.39
CA THR A 79 -0.90 22.00 13.02
C THR A 79 -0.79 20.49 13.22
N PHE A 80 0.32 19.93 12.78
CA PHE A 80 0.68 18.54 12.93
C PHE A 80 1.67 18.34 14.09
N GLY A 81 1.61 17.18 14.70
CA GLY A 81 2.53 16.78 15.75
C GLY A 81 2.91 15.32 15.63
N ILE A 82 4.01 14.95 16.24
CA ILE A 82 4.40 13.56 16.45
C ILE A 82 3.94 13.18 17.84
N ASP A 83 3.12 12.13 17.93
CA ASP A 83 2.62 11.64 19.21
C ASP A 83 3.06 10.19 19.45
N PRO A 84 4.18 9.98 20.16
CA PRO A 84 4.70 8.65 20.46
C PRO A 84 3.72 7.76 21.24
N SER A 85 2.79 8.36 22.00
CA SER A 85 1.83 7.60 22.81
C SER A 85 0.86 6.76 21.97
N LEU A 86 0.62 7.19 20.71
CA LEU A 86 -0.22 6.48 19.76
C LEU A 86 0.37 5.14 19.31
N ALA A 87 1.67 4.93 19.47
CA ALA A 87 2.31 3.66 19.13
C ALA A 87 1.79 2.50 19.97
N ALA A 88 1.47 2.73 21.24
CA ALA A 88 0.89 1.68 22.09
C ALA A 88 -0.49 1.25 21.61
N THR A 89 -1.32 2.22 21.21
CA THR A 89 -2.66 1.96 20.67
C THR A 89 -2.57 1.23 19.32
N TYR A 90 -1.65 1.65 18.45
CA TYR A 90 -1.38 0.99 17.18
C TYR A 90 -0.98 -0.47 17.39
N ASN A 91 0.04 -0.70 18.24
CA ASN A 91 0.54 -2.05 18.52
C ASN A 91 -0.54 -2.98 19.09
N ALA A 92 -1.39 -2.46 19.99
CA ALA A 92 -2.49 -3.24 20.53
C ALA A 92 -3.54 -3.62 19.47
N LYS A 93 -3.83 -2.70 18.55
CA LYS A 93 -4.79 -2.92 17.46
C LYS A 93 -4.32 -3.94 16.43
N HIS A 94 -3.01 -3.95 16.14
CA HIS A 94 -2.42 -4.74 15.06
C HIS A 94 -1.64 -5.97 15.55
N ASP A 95 -1.66 -6.25 16.86
CA ASP A 95 -0.89 -7.32 17.51
C ASP A 95 0.61 -7.27 17.15
N THR A 96 1.17 -6.04 17.20
CA THR A 96 2.58 -5.77 16.89
C THR A 96 3.32 -5.24 18.11
N LYS A 97 4.65 -5.09 17.99
CA LYS A 97 5.53 -4.55 19.03
C LYS A 97 6.53 -3.55 18.45
N TYR A 98 6.07 -2.71 17.54
CA TYR A 98 6.94 -1.74 16.89
C TYR A 98 7.39 -0.67 17.89
N ALA A 99 8.68 -0.39 17.89
CA ALA A 99 9.25 0.73 18.64
C ALA A 99 8.93 2.06 17.94
N VAL A 100 8.85 3.12 18.70
CA VAL A 100 8.76 4.48 18.13
C VAL A 100 10.08 4.82 17.45
N LEU A 101 10.03 5.44 16.27
CA LEU A 101 11.21 5.92 15.57
C LEU A 101 11.90 7.02 16.38
N ASP A 102 13.18 6.85 16.63
CA ASP A 102 13.98 7.84 17.36
C ASP A 102 14.16 9.14 16.56
N GLU A 103 14.22 10.28 17.24
CA GLU A 103 14.32 11.60 16.62
C GLU A 103 15.59 11.80 15.77
N SER A 104 16.63 10.99 16.00
CA SER A 104 17.84 11.01 15.18
C SER A 104 17.61 10.55 13.73
N TYR A 105 16.48 9.91 13.45
CA TYR A 105 16.15 9.33 12.14
C TYR A 105 15.18 10.16 11.30
N TYR A 106 14.71 11.30 11.80
CA TYR A 106 13.83 12.18 11.05
C TYR A 106 14.00 13.65 11.42
N GLU A 107 13.51 14.51 10.52
CA GLU A 107 13.29 15.93 10.75
C GLU A 107 11.91 16.31 10.21
N PHE A 108 11.16 17.07 11.00
CA PHE A 108 9.88 17.64 10.60
C PHE A 108 9.88 19.12 11.00
N PRO A 109 10.56 19.96 10.19
CA PRO A 109 10.85 21.36 10.56
C PRO A 109 9.59 22.24 10.56
N GLU A 110 8.74 22.07 9.56
CA GLU A 110 7.50 22.82 9.41
C GLU A 110 6.32 21.91 9.77
N ARG A 111 5.54 22.32 10.77
CA ARG A 111 4.45 21.52 11.30
C ARG A 111 3.08 22.17 11.15
N THR A 112 3.02 23.35 10.57
CA THR A 112 1.76 24.06 10.34
C THR A 112 1.58 24.33 8.85
N ALA A 113 0.49 23.83 8.31
CA ALA A 113 0.06 24.08 6.94
C ALA A 113 -1.16 24.99 6.93
N THR A 114 -1.28 25.83 5.92
CA THR A 114 -2.45 26.71 5.75
C THR A 114 -3.26 26.23 4.55
N VAL A 115 -4.54 25.96 4.80
CA VAL A 115 -5.52 25.79 3.71
C VAL A 115 -6.08 27.18 3.43
N GLU A 116 -5.77 27.72 2.25
CA GLU A 116 -6.23 29.04 1.85
C GLU A 116 -7.76 29.10 1.63
N ALA A 117 -8.34 30.27 1.84
CA ALA A 117 -9.74 30.49 1.55
C ALA A 117 -10.12 30.09 0.11
N GLY A 118 -11.19 29.32 -0.02
CA GLY A 118 -11.66 28.76 -1.29
C GLY A 118 -10.98 27.46 -1.72
N LYS A 119 -9.92 27.02 -1.03
CA LYS A 119 -9.26 25.73 -1.26
C LYS A 119 -9.71 24.69 -0.22
N SER A 120 -9.48 23.41 -0.54
CA SER A 120 -9.71 22.28 0.37
C SER A 120 -8.43 21.58 0.78
N VAL A 121 -7.29 21.92 0.18
CA VAL A 121 -5.99 21.27 0.42
C VAL A 121 -4.94 22.32 0.66
N SER A 122 -4.06 22.09 1.64
CA SER A 122 -2.89 22.93 1.89
C SER A 122 -1.76 22.63 0.93
N GLU A 123 -0.75 23.51 0.88
CA GLU A 123 0.57 23.10 0.38
C GLU A 123 1.12 21.95 1.24
N PRO A 124 1.93 21.05 0.65
CA PRO A 124 2.48 19.91 1.36
C PRO A 124 3.56 20.32 2.36
N LEU A 125 3.60 19.63 3.48
CA LEU A 125 4.70 19.65 4.44
C LEU A 125 5.58 18.43 4.23
N THR A 126 6.88 18.54 4.46
CA THR A 126 7.83 17.46 4.24
C THR A 126 8.38 16.91 5.54
N ILE A 127 8.37 15.61 5.69
CA ILE A 127 9.12 14.86 6.70
C ILE A 127 10.36 14.30 6.02
N HIS A 128 11.53 14.68 6.52
CA HIS A 128 12.82 14.21 6.05
C HIS A 128 13.28 13.05 6.93
N PHE A 129 13.25 11.83 6.39
CA PHE A 129 13.89 10.68 7.03
C PHE A 129 15.38 10.68 6.72
N LYS A 130 16.20 10.45 7.74
CA LYS A 130 17.68 10.52 7.66
C LYS A 130 18.34 9.36 8.39
N ASN A 131 19.65 9.16 8.19
CA ASN A 131 20.44 8.11 8.82
C ASN A 131 19.86 6.69 8.65
N LEU A 132 19.09 6.48 7.60
CA LEU A 132 18.32 5.26 7.38
C LEU A 132 19.20 4.01 7.21
N ASP A 133 20.45 4.19 6.78
CA ASP A 133 21.46 3.13 6.68
C ASP A 133 21.86 2.55 8.05
N GLN A 134 21.60 3.27 9.13
CA GLN A 134 21.91 2.87 10.52
C GLN A 134 20.73 2.15 11.21
N LEU A 135 19.54 2.16 10.61
CA LEU A 135 18.39 1.44 11.17
C LEU A 135 18.62 -0.08 11.12
N ASP A 136 18.12 -0.77 12.15
CA ASP A 136 18.12 -2.22 12.18
C ASP A 136 17.30 -2.79 11.01
N ILE A 137 17.86 -3.79 10.33
CA ILE A 137 17.24 -4.40 9.17
C ILE A 137 15.97 -5.20 9.51
N ASP A 138 15.96 -5.79 10.70
CA ASP A 138 14.91 -6.71 11.13
C ASP A 138 13.81 -6.00 11.93
N ALA A 139 14.00 -4.71 12.24
CA ALA A 139 13.05 -3.93 13.02
C ALA A 139 12.22 -3.00 12.14
N THR A 140 10.89 -3.06 12.31
CA THR A 140 9.99 -2.00 11.85
C THR A 140 9.81 -1.00 12.98
N GLN A 141 10.00 0.28 12.68
CA GLN A 141 9.79 1.37 13.63
C GLN A 141 8.60 2.22 13.19
N LEU A 142 7.91 2.83 14.15
CA LEU A 142 6.67 3.54 13.95
C LEU A 142 6.83 5.02 14.24
N LEU A 143 6.44 5.87 13.29
CA LEU A 143 6.35 7.32 13.49
C LEU A 143 4.89 7.75 13.33
N PRO A 144 4.16 7.97 14.46
CA PRO A 144 2.81 8.49 14.43
C PRO A 144 2.82 10.00 14.22
N VAL A 145 2.20 10.48 13.16
CA VAL A 145 1.99 11.91 12.89
C VAL A 145 0.50 12.19 12.92
N THR A 146 0.09 13.16 13.72
CA THR A 146 -1.33 13.46 13.93
C THR A 146 -1.62 14.95 13.81
N ILE A 147 -2.86 15.30 13.48
CA ILE A 147 -3.35 16.68 13.59
C ILE A 147 -3.53 17.01 15.08
N VAL A 148 -2.80 18.00 15.55
CA VAL A 148 -2.89 18.50 16.93
C VAL A 148 -3.98 19.55 17.06
N SER A 149 -4.11 20.41 16.06
CA SER A 149 -5.14 21.46 16.03
C SER A 149 -5.51 21.84 14.59
N ALA A 150 -6.76 22.23 14.41
CA ALA A 150 -7.26 22.85 13.19
C ALA A 150 -7.95 24.17 13.55
N GLY A 151 -7.60 25.24 12.86
CA GLY A 151 -8.18 26.57 13.04
C GLY A 151 -9.66 26.61 12.70
N GLY A 152 -10.30 27.76 12.94
CA GLY A 152 -11.73 27.97 12.63
C GLY A 152 -12.70 27.07 13.41
N GLY A 153 -12.24 26.46 14.53
CA GLY A 153 -13.07 25.55 15.32
C GLY A 153 -13.43 24.23 14.61
N LEU A 154 -12.66 23.87 13.60
CA LEU A 154 -12.88 22.62 12.84
C LEU A 154 -12.56 21.39 13.69
N SER A 155 -13.39 20.38 13.57
CA SER A 155 -13.10 19.04 14.09
C SER A 155 -12.08 18.33 13.18
N THR A 156 -11.54 17.22 13.67
CA THR A 156 -10.72 16.32 12.86
C THR A 156 -11.48 15.04 12.55
N LEU A 157 -11.22 14.46 11.38
CA LEU A 157 -11.83 13.19 10.98
C LEU A 157 -11.06 12.04 11.67
N SER A 158 -11.67 11.43 12.68
CA SER A 158 -11.03 10.48 13.59
C SER A 158 -10.34 9.29 12.89
N GLY A 159 -10.83 8.86 11.75
CA GLY A 159 -10.21 7.77 10.95
C GLY A 159 -8.97 8.19 10.18
N SER A 160 -8.80 9.48 9.90
CA SER A 160 -7.76 10.01 9.01
C SER A 160 -7.00 11.20 9.60
N GLN A 161 -7.16 11.45 10.91
CA GLN A 161 -6.41 12.50 11.62
C GLN A 161 -4.98 12.10 11.95
N THR A 162 -4.63 10.82 11.83
CA THR A 162 -3.32 10.28 12.16
C THR A 162 -2.83 9.38 11.04
N VAL A 163 -1.58 9.56 10.63
CA VAL A 163 -0.86 8.65 9.77
C VAL A 163 0.26 7.97 10.56
N TYR A 164 0.40 6.67 10.38
CA TYR A 164 1.44 5.85 10.99
C TYR A 164 2.46 5.49 9.92
N TYR A 165 3.62 6.12 9.96
CA TYR A 165 4.72 5.73 9.07
C TYR A 165 5.43 4.51 9.63
N LEU A 166 5.34 3.40 8.89
CA LEU A 166 6.04 2.16 9.20
C LEU A 166 7.40 2.19 8.51
N VAL A 167 8.42 2.59 9.26
CA VAL A 167 9.77 2.79 8.74
C VAL A 167 10.56 1.51 8.90
N ARG A 168 10.97 0.92 7.79
CA ARG A 168 11.71 -0.34 7.76
C ARG A 168 12.66 -0.43 6.58
N ARG A 169 13.77 -1.11 6.81
CA ARG A 169 14.62 -1.50 5.68
C ARG A 169 13.95 -2.65 4.92
N SER A 170 13.94 -2.55 3.61
CA SER A 170 13.65 -3.74 2.82
C SER A 170 14.75 -4.75 3.12
N SER A 171 14.38 -5.99 3.42
CA SER A 171 15.33 -7.09 3.28
C SER A 171 15.71 -7.10 1.80
N ALA A 172 16.75 -6.37 1.46
CA ALA A 172 17.22 -6.39 0.10
C ALA A 172 17.93 -7.74 -0.07
N ILE A 173 17.20 -8.70 -0.60
CA ILE A 173 17.86 -9.76 -1.34
C ILE A 173 18.54 -9.04 -2.51
N THR A 174 19.73 -8.52 -2.26
CA THR A 174 20.56 -7.86 -3.27
C THR A 174 21.21 -8.89 -4.18
N THR A 175 21.20 -10.14 -3.77
CA THR A 175 21.80 -11.27 -4.48
C THR A 175 20.80 -12.41 -4.49
N ALA A 176 20.36 -12.82 -5.65
CA ALA A 176 19.59 -14.04 -5.86
C ALA A 176 20.46 -15.09 -6.50
N ALA A 177 20.27 -16.34 -6.13
CA ALA A 177 20.89 -17.45 -6.83
C ALA A 177 20.26 -17.60 -8.21
N VAL A 178 21.08 -17.75 -9.24
CA VAL A 178 20.61 -18.13 -10.58
C VAL A 178 20.74 -19.64 -10.67
N LEU A 179 19.60 -20.33 -10.73
CA LEU A 179 19.51 -21.79 -10.75
C LEU A 179 19.14 -22.25 -12.16
N THR A 180 19.98 -21.92 -13.15
CA THR A 180 19.89 -22.49 -14.49
C THR A 180 20.70 -23.77 -14.49
N ASP A 181 20.02 -24.91 -14.63
CA ASP A 181 20.62 -26.25 -14.59
C ASP A 181 21.45 -26.53 -13.30
N ASN A 182 21.06 -25.86 -12.21
CA ASN A 182 21.71 -25.99 -10.91
C ASN A 182 20.66 -26.10 -9.79
N TRP A 183 21.13 -26.56 -8.64
CA TRP A 183 20.30 -26.65 -7.44
C TRP A 183 21.11 -26.20 -6.21
N ILE A 184 20.39 -25.87 -5.16
CA ILE A 184 20.97 -25.63 -3.83
C ILE A 184 20.76 -26.90 -3.03
N ASP A 185 21.87 -27.50 -2.61
CA ASP A 185 21.87 -28.64 -1.76
C ASP A 185 22.01 -28.24 -0.28
N VAL A 186 21.39 -29.01 0.61
CA VAL A 186 21.49 -28.83 2.06
C VAL A 186 22.23 -29.99 2.65
N PRO A 187 23.59 -29.94 2.70
CA PRO A 187 24.41 -31.07 3.10
C PRO A 187 24.12 -31.62 4.50
N ALA A 188 23.44 -30.84 5.33
CA ALA A 188 22.99 -31.30 6.64
C ALA A 188 22.00 -32.47 6.54
N PHE A 189 21.22 -32.57 5.47
CA PHE A 189 20.26 -33.66 5.28
C PHE A 189 20.86 -34.95 4.74
N ASP A 190 22.09 -34.90 4.25
CA ASP A 190 22.81 -36.08 3.75
C ASP A 190 23.39 -36.95 4.88
N LYS A 191 23.41 -36.42 6.10
CA LYS A 191 23.98 -37.14 7.25
C LYS A 191 22.89 -37.82 8.04
N ALA A 192 23.08 -39.09 8.38
CA ALA A 192 22.17 -39.85 9.22
C ALA A 192 21.95 -39.11 10.56
N GLY A 193 20.69 -38.95 10.95
CA GLY A 193 20.26 -38.29 12.19
C GLY A 193 20.15 -36.74 12.14
N THR A 194 20.65 -36.07 11.11
CA THR A 194 20.52 -34.61 11.02
C THR A 194 19.18 -34.16 10.45
N ALA A 195 18.51 -35.00 9.69
CA ALA A 195 17.15 -34.77 9.22
C ALA A 195 16.04 -35.01 10.27
N ASP A 196 16.42 -35.45 11.48
CA ASP A 196 15.48 -35.78 12.56
C ASP A 196 14.65 -34.56 12.98
N CYS A 197 15.16 -33.34 12.78
CA CYS A 197 14.42 -32.10 13.06
C CYS A 197 13.17 -31.89 12.15
N VAL A 198 13.13 -32.57 10.99
CA VAL A 198 11.97 -32.52 10.07
C VAL A 198 11.18 -33.82 10.07
N ASN A 199 11.63 -34.82 10.83
CA ASN A 199 10.97 -36.10 10.93
C ASN A 199 9.75 -36.01 11.85
N GLY A 200 8.60 -36.51 11.38
CA GLY A 200 7.37 -36.51 12.15
C GLY A 200 6.66 -35.16 12.25
N LEU A 201 7.03 -34.17 11.45
CA LEU A 201 6.30 -32.92 11.35
C LEU A 201 4.88 -33.16 10.81
N THR A 202 3.90 -32.56 11.47
CA THR A 202 2.48 -32.63 11.03
C THR A 202 2.12 -31.53 10.04
N ALA A 203 2.96 -30.52 9.90
CA ALA A 203 2.78 -29.41 8.96
C ALA A 203 4.16 -28.87 8.52
N VAL A 204 4.24 -28.48 7.26
CA VAL A 204 5.41 -27.85 6.66
C VAL A 204 4.95 -26.65 5.85
N THR A 205 5.66 -25.53 5.98
CA THR A 205 5.45 -24.34 5.16
C THR A 205 6.64 -24.17 4.25
N TYR A 206 6.39 -24.02 2.96
CA TYR A 206 7.40 -23.65 1.97
C TYR A 206 7.20 -22.21 1.55
N GLU A 207 8.24 -21.41 1.64
CA GLU A 207 8.27 -20.03 1.17
C GLU A 207 9.47 -19.83 0.26
N ALA A 208 9.23 -19.28 -0.93
CA ALA A 208 10.28 -18.92 -1.86
C ALA A 208 9.92 -17.65 -2.64
N ILE A 209 10.86 -16.73 -2.76
CA ILE A 209 10.76 -15.60 -3.70
C ILE A 209 11.53 -16.00 -4.94
N VAL A 210 10.80 -16.25 -6.02
CA VAL A 210 11.37 -16.70 -7.29
C VAL A 210 11.06 -15.72 -8.41
N ARG A 211 12.03 -15.53 -9.31
CA ARG A 211 11.81 -14.87 -10.59
C ARG A 211 12.01 -15.90 -11.68
N VAL A 212 10.94 -16.31 -12.33
CA VAL A 212 10.98 -17.19 -13.49
C VAL A 212 11.35 -16.34 -14.70
N HIS A 213 12.43 -16.70 -15.40
CA HIS A 213 12.90 -15.99 -16.58
C HIS A 213 12.17 -16.45 -17.85
N ASP A 214 11.85 -17.74 -17.92
CA ASP A 214 11.16 -18.34 -19.03
C ASP A 214 10.35 -19.54 -18.55
N PHE A 215 9.16 -19.71 -19.11
CA PHE A 215 8.37 -20.93 -18.98
C PHE A 215 8.46 -21.69 -20.29
N HIS A 216 9.24 -22.74 -20.32
CA HIS A 216 9.26 -23.61 -21.50
C HIS A 216 7.89 -24.24 -21.71
N TYR A 217 7.13 -23.65 -22.62
CA TYR A 217 5.78 -24.07 -22.90
C TYR A 217 5.76 -25.26 -23.85
N ALA A 218 5.82 -26.45 -23.30
CA ALA A 218 5.69 -27.68 -24.07
C ALA A 218 4.25 -28.21 -24.15
N GLY A 219 3.31 -27.62 -23.40
CA GLY A 219 1.91 -28.08 -23.31
C GLY A 219 1.76 -29.42 -22.55
N PRO A 220 0.54 -29.78 -22.12
CA PRO A 220 0.32 -30.95 -21.26
C PRO A 220 0.58 -32.29 -21.97
N THR A 221 0.56 -32.32 -23.29
CA THR A 221 0.76 -33.55 -24.09
C THR A 221 2.20 -33.73 -24.59
N SER A 222 3.12 -32.84 -24.25
CA SER A 222 4.52 -32.97 -24.66
C SER A 222 5.16 -34.20 -24.02
N SER A 223 5.91 -34.94 -24.81
CA SER A 223 6.74 -36.05 -24.31
C SER A 223 8.01 -35.58 -23.58
N TYR A 224 8.38 -34.30 -23.70
CA TYR A 224 9.54 -33.72 -23.06
C TYR A 224 9.16 -33.24 -21.66
N ILE A 225 9.17 -34.15 -20.70
CA ILE A 225 8.80 -33.87 -19.29
C ILE A 225 9.76 -32.87 -18.66
N GLU A 226 11.03 -33.00 -18.95
CA GLU A 226 12.10 -32.18 -18.38
C GLU A 226 11.97 -30.70 -18.73
N GLU A 227 11.39 -30.37 -19.88
CA GLU A 227 11.13 -28.99 -20.29
C GLU A 227 9.97 -28.33 -19.56
N LYS A 228 9.18 -29.09 -18.80
CA LYS A 228 7.99 -28.57 -18.10
C LYS A 228 8.18 -28.47 -16.60
N LEU A 229 9.21 -29.08 -16.06
CA LEU A 229 9.38 -29.24 -14.63
C LEU A 229 10.43 -28.28 -14.12
N SER A 230 10.07 -27.51 -13.10
CA SER A 230 11.01 -26.69 -12.34
C SER A 230 10.67 -26.83 -10.88
N THR A 231 11.45 -27.65 -10.17
CA THR A 231 11.28 -27.79 -8.72
C THR A 231 11.82 -26.57 -8.02
N ILE A 232 10.98 -25.93 -7.22
CA ILE A 232 11.35 -24.80 -6.38
C ILE A 232 11.98 -25.33 -5.10
N MET A 233 11.33 -26.31 -4.45
CA MET A 233 11.71 -26.80 -3.14
C MET A 233 11.08 -28.16 -2.86
N GLY A 234 11.77 -29.00 -2.10
CA GLY A 234 11.21 -30.24 -1.57
C GLY A 234 11.79 -31.52 -2.17
N VAL A 235 11.13 -32.62 -1.86
CA VAL A 235 11.50 -33.98 -2.28
C VAL A 235 10.33 -34.59 -3.04
N GLU A 236 10.61 -35.28 -4.12
CA GLU A 236 9.60 -35.98 -4.94
C GLU A 236 8.71 -36.90 -4.07
N GLN A 237 7.44 -36.97 -4.43
CA GLN A 237 6.43 -37.79 -3.76
C GLN A 237 6.03 -37.38 -2.34
N HIS A 238 5.37 -36.31 -2.12
CA HIS A 238 4.64 -35.89 -0.91
C HIS A 238 5.12 -34.60 -0.25
N LEU A 239 6.32 -34.11 -0.57
CA LEU A 239 6.87 -32.91 0.04
C LEU A 239 7.53 -32.02 -1.01
N LEU A 240 6.72 -31.46 -1.89
CA LEU A 240 7.21 -30.82 -3.12
C LEU A 240 6.48 -29.50 -3.40
N LEU A 241 7.23 -28.49 -3.80
CA LEU A 241 6.71 -27.28 -4.44
C LEU A 241 7.42 -27.14 -5.79
N ARG A 242 6.68 -27.23 -6.89
CA ARG A 242 7.24 -27.14 -8.24
C ARG A 242 6.33 -26.38 -9.20
N ILE A 243 6.91 -25.97 -10.32
CA ILE A 243 6.26 -25.38 -11.46
C ILE A 243 6.23 -26.39 -12.57
N GLY A 244 5.06 -26.59 -13.17
CA GLY A 244 4.85 -27.56 -14.26
C GLY A 244 4.78 -29.03 -13.81
N ASP A 245 4.34 -29.88 -14.71
CA ASP A 245 4.32 -31.34 -14.60
C ASP A 245 3.96 -31.95 -15.97
N THR A 246 4.03 -33.28 -16.08
CA THR A 246 3.63 -34.02 -17.27
C THR A 246 2.20 -33.75 -17.72
N ASN A 247 1.29 -33.57 -16.77
CA ASN A 247 -0.13 -33.32 -16.99
C ASN A 247 -0.53 -31.85 -16.83
N PHE A 248 0.45 -30.95 -16.61
CA PHE A 248 0.21 -29.54 -16.37
C PHE A 248 0.98 -28.68 -17.38
N TYR A 249 0.50 -27.46 -17.57
CA TYR A 249 1.27 -26.46 -18.29
C TYR A 249 2.48 -26.00 -17.49
N ALA A 250 3.52 -25.54 -18.16
CA ALA A 250 4.77 -25.11 -17.53
C ALA A 250 4.57 -23.93 -16.55
N ASP A 251 3.47 -23.19 -16.64
CA ASP A 251 3.13 -22.06 -15.78
C ASP A 251 2.22 -22.43 -14.57
N GLN A 252 1.97 -23.71 -14.36
CA GLN A 252 1.12 -24.18 -13.26
C GLN A 252 1.95 -24.53 -12.02
N LEU A 253 1.46 -24.10 -10.85
CA LEU A 253 2.05 -24.43 -9.56
C LEU A 253 1.45 -25.73 -9.03
N GLN A 254 2.33 -26.65 -8.61
CA GLN A 254 1.95 -27.90 -8.01
C GLN A 254 2.56 -28.07 -6.63
N VAL A 255 1.82 -28.72 -5.74
CA VAL A 255 2.25 -29.10 -4.38
C VAL A 255 2.07 -30.60 -4.21
N ASP A 256 2.94 -31.20 -3.42
CA ASP A 256 2.95 -32.58 -2.92
C ASP A 256 3.09 -33.73 -3.96
N GLY A 257 3.26 -33.42 -5.22
CA GLY A 257 3.31 -34.46 -6.26
C GLY A 257 1.98 -35.19 -6.52
N SER A 258 0.86 -34.71 -5.91
CA SER A 258 -0.45 -35.35 -6.04
C SER A 258 -1.15 -35.09 -7.38
N GLY A 259 -0.57 -34.26 -8.20
CA GLY A 259 -1.20 -33.83 -9.46
C GLY A 259 -2.26 -32.75 -9.29
N VAL A 260 -2.32 -32.09 -8.11
CA VAL A 260 -3.22 -30.98 -7.86
C VAL A 260 -2.52 -29.65 -8.20
N SER A 261 -3.06 -28.91 -9.17
CA SER A 261 -2.61 -27.56 -9.46
C SER A 261 -3.21 -26.57 -8.47
N LEU A 262 -2.35 -25.76 -7.84
CA LEU A 262 -2.78 -24.66 -6.96
C LEU A 262 -3.15 -23.39 -7.74
N GLY A 263 -2.79 -23.30 -9.00
CA GLY A 263 -3.04 -22.14 -9.83
C GLY A 263 -2.02 -21.96 -10.94
N LYS A 264 -2.07 -20.80 -11.57
CA LYS A 264 -1.13 -20.41 -12.62
C LYS A 264 -0.39 -19.14 -12.23
N PHE A 265 0.87 -19.06 -12.59
CA PHE A 265 1.58 -17.80 -12.57
C PHE A 265 0.93 -16.82 -13.54
N ARG A 266 0.78 -15.58 -13.11
CA ARG A 266 0.32 -14.49 -13.97
C ARG A 266 1.44 -13.45 -14.02
N CYS A 267 1.84 -13.07 -15.21
CA CYS A 267 2.62 -11.85 -15.40
C CYS A 267 1.74 -10.65 -15.02
N VAL A 268 2.21 -9.83 -14.10
CA VAL A 268 1.59 -8.56 -13.72
C VAL A 268 2.34 -7.44 -14.44
#